data_ba93eeb9e739615c20655624a4905588
#
_entry.id   ba93eeb9e739615c20655624a4905588
#
_cell.length_a   1.000
_cell.length_b   1.000
_cell.length_c   1.000
_cell.angle_alpha   90.00
_cell.angle_beta   90.00
_cell.angle_gamma   90.00
#
_symmetry.space_group_name_H-M   'P 1'
#
loop_
_entity.id
_entity.type
_entity.pdbx_description
1 polymer ?
#
loop_
_entity_poly.entity_id
_entity_poly.type
_entity_poly.pdbx_seq_one_letter_code
_entity_poly.pdbx_strand_id
1 'polypeptide(L)'
;MIHVKLQLGCLLVILYIVISYIKETTKTKMKCDHFFDALMIVTPWAVFFDGFTAWTVNHMDIVPDMVNRIAHLLFFLLMDLTIIITTAYTFDELLGFRKKRHILYLGIPGMISLLLVCLGIGDLRFIEGAATWYSMGFSVYVCYATIILYYGAVLYFVISRRRFLPKDKVLGTLSFIVIAGVILVIQTIFPEVLLTAIFPTILLLGIYIDFENPAIRKLTMYTDEMADGFATMVESRDNNTGGHIKRTKAYVTLMLNKMRGDSCYRRVLSRDYITHVINAAPLHDVGKIATPDSILQKPGKLTDEEYAIMKRHAADGGKIIQ
;
A
#
# COMPACT_ATOMS: atom_id res chain seq x y z
N MET A 1 30.85 -17.99 0.86
CA MET A 1 29.45 -18.44 0.93
C MET A 1 28.71 -18.05 2.22
N ILE A 2 29.38 -17.85 3.34
CA ILE A 2 28.70 -17.51 4.65
C ILE A 2 28.06 -16.11 4.56
N HIS A 3 28.69 -15.16 3.91
CA HIS A 3 28.32 -13.73 3.87
C HIS A 3 27.08 -13.40 3.00
N VAL A 4 26.58 -14.33 2.18
CA VAL A 4 25.47 -14.09 1.24
C VAL A 4 24.20 -14.87 1.62
N LYS A 5 24.23 -15.65 2.70
CA LYS A 5 23.11 -16.53 3.09
C LYS A 5 21.84 -15.75 3.39
N LEU A 6 21.97 -14.62 4.07
CA LEU A 6 20.84 -13.77 4.46
C LEU A 6 20.17 -13.15 3.22
N GLN A 7 20.97 -12.59 2.32
CA GLN A 7 20.50 -11.99 1.07
C GLN A 7 19.81 -13.03 0.17
N LEU A 8 20.36 -14.24 0.10
CA LEU A 8 19.74 -15.33 -0.64
C LEU A 8 18.38 -15.72 -0.05
N GLY A 9 18.28 -15.82 1.30
CA GLY A 9 17.02 -16.07 1.98
C GLY A 9 15.99 -14.98 1.70
N CYS A 10 16.39 -13.70 1.80
CA CYS A 10 15.54 -12.56 1.48
C CYS A 10 15.07 -12.59 0.02
N LEU A 11 15.97 -12.88 -0.93
CA LEU A 11 15.65 -12.99 -2.35
C LEU A 11 14.63 -14.09 -2.62
N LEU A 12 14.75 -15.26 -1.98
CA LEU A 12 13.79 -16.35 -2.14
C LEU A 12 12.39 -15.96 -1.63
N VAL A 13 12.31 -15.25 -0.50
CA VAL A 13 11.03 -14.72 0.02
C VAL A 13 10.41 -13.73 -0.96
N ILE A 14 11.20 -12.80 -1.48
CA ILE A 14 10.74 -11.79 -2.46
C ILE A 14 10.25 -12.49 -3.74
N LEU A 15 11.00 -13.45 -4.28
CA LEU A 15 10.60 -14.19 -5.47
C LEU A 15 9.31 -14.96 -5.26
N TYR A 16 9.11 -15.55 -4.07
CA TYR A 16 7.84 -16.19 -3.72
C TYR A 16 6.67 -15.19 -3.74
N ILE A 17 6.86 -13.99 -3.17
CA ILE A 17 5.84 -12.93 -3.17
C ILE A 17 5.52 -12.52 -4.61
N VAL A 18 6.54 -12.27 -5.44
CA VAL A 18 6.37 -11.87 -6.85
C VAL A 18 5.61 -12.94 -7.64
N ILE A 19 6.00 -14.20 -7.52
CA ILE A 19 5.33 -15.32 -8.22
C ILE A 19 3.88 -15.45 -7.75
N SER A 20 3.63 -15.38 -6.43
CA SER A 20 2.30 -15.46 -5.86
C SER A 20 1.41 -14.31 -6.34
N TYR A 21 1.94 -13.09 -6.35
CA TYR A 21 1.24 -11.91 -6.83
C TYR A 21 0.88 -12.00 -8.32
N ILE A 22 1.84 -12.36 -9.19
CA ILE A 22 1.60 -12.52 -10.64
C ILE A 22 0.56 -13.60 -10.89
N LYS A 23 0.66 -14.75 -10.23
CA LYS A 23 -0.29 -15.85 -10.37
C LYS A 23 -1.72 -15.41 -10.04
N GLU A 24 -1.92 -14.73 -8.91
CA GLU A 24 -3.24 -14.32 -8.46
C GLU A 24 -3.81 -13.14 -9.28
N THR A 25 -2.99 -12.15 -9.62
CA THR A 25 -3.43 -11.01 -10.44
C THR A 25 -3.81 -11.41 -11.86
N THR A 26 -3.05 -12.33 -12.47
CA THR A 26 -3.38 -12.89 -13.80
C THR A 26 -4.72 -13.64 -13.75
N LYS A 27 -4.97 -14.41 -12.68
CA LYS A 27 -6.20 -15.16 -12.50
C LYS A 27 -7.42 -14.28 -12.26
N THR A 28 -7.26 -13.18 -11.51
CA THR A 28 -8.38 -12.32 -11.08
C THR A 28 -8.64 -11.16 -12.04
N LYS A 29 -7.73 -10.88 -12.98
CA LYS A 29 -7.76 -9.69 -13.88
C LYS A 29 -7.91 -8.38 -13.09
N MET A 30 -7.43 -8.34 -11.84
CA MET A 30 -7.53 -7.16 -10.98
C MET A 30 -6.57 -6.08 -11.46
N LYS A 31 -7.01 -4.83 -11.36
CA LYS A 31 -6.16 -3.67 -11.64
C LYS A 31 -5.19 -3.49 -10.47
N CYS A 32 -3.90 -3.56 -10.76
CA CYS A 32 -2.82 -3.42 -9.79
C CYS A 32 -2.47 -1.95 -9.55
N ASP A 33 -1.84 -1.66 -8.41
CA ASP A 33 -1.24 -0.36 -8.16
C ASP A 33 0.10 -0.27 -8.87
N HIS A 34 0.31 0.80 -9.66
CA HIS A 34 1.53 0.97 -10.48
C HIS A 34 2.81 1.10 -9.64
N PHE A 35 2.74 1.69 -8.45
CA PHE A 35 3.90 1.79 -7.56
C PHE A 35 4.26 0.43 -6.97
N PHE A 36 3.25 -0.37 -6.62
CA PHE A 36 3.48 -1.73 -6.14
C PHE A 36 4.05 -2.63 -7.23
N ASP A 37 3.54 -2.54 -8.46
CA ASP A 37 4.12 -3.24 -9.62
C ASP A 37 5.59 -2.86 -9.83
N ALA A 38 5.94 -1.58 -9.69
CA ALA A 38 7.32 -1.12 -9.78
C ALA A 38 8.19 -1.67 -8.64
N LEU A 39 7.67 -1.76 -7.40
CA LEU A 39 8.37 -2.38 -6.27
C LEU A 39 8.64 -3.87 -6.52
N MET A 40 7.68 -4.59 -7.09
CA MET A 40 7.86 -6.01 -7.46
C MET A 40 8.98 -6.25 -8.46
N ILE A 41 9.31 -5.24 -9.27
CA ILE A 41 10.43 -5.32 -10.23
C ILE A 41 11.73 -4.88 -9.58
N VAL A 42 11.74 -3.74 -8.89
CA VAL A 42 12.97 -3.09 -8.39
C VAL A 42 13.56 -3.83 -7.18
N THR A 43 12.72 -4.25 -6.23
CA THR A 43 13.17 -4.83 -4.96
C THR A 43 13.95 -6.15 -5.12
N PRO A 44 13.56 -7.11 -5.98
CA PRO A 44 14.36 -8.32 -6.22
C PRO A 44 15.77 -8.00 -6.71
N TRP A 45 15.91 -7.03 -7.62
CA TRP A 45 17.21 -6.60 -8.13
C TRP A 45 18.04 -5.88 -7.07
N ALA A 46 17.43 -5.07 -6.22
CA ALA A 46 18.11 -4.41 -5.11
C ALA A 46 18.74 -5.45 -4.17
N VAL A 47 17.98 -6.48 -3.77
CA VAL A 47 18.43 -7.54 -2.88
C VAL A 47 19.44 -8.47 -3.59
N PHE A 48 19.27 -8.72 -4.88
CA PHE A 48 20.27 -9.46 -5.67
C PHE A 48 21.61 -8.73 -5.67
N PHE A 49 21.63 -7.42 -5.97
CA PHE A 49 22.87 -6.65 -6.00
C PHE A 49 23.46 -6.44 -4.60
N ASP A 50 22.65 -6.40 -3.52
CA ASP A 50 23.15 -6.44 -2.14
C ASP A 50 23.97 -7.71 -1.89
N GLY A 51 23.44 -8.88 -2.25
CA GLY A 51 24.16 -10.14 -2.17
C GLY A 51 25.38 -10.21 -3.09
N PHE A 52 25.27 -9.67 -4.30
CA PHE A 52 26.36 -9.65 -5.25
C PHE A 52 27.50 -8.75 -4.78
N THR A 53 27.22 -7.57 -4.25
CA THR A 53 28.25 -6.68 -3.66
C THR A 53 28.93 -7.30 -2.44
N ALA A 54 28.16 -7.95 -1.56
CA ALA A 54 28.71 -8.68 -0.42
C ALA A 54 29.66 -9.80 -0.87
N TRP A 55 29.35 -10.48 -1.97
CA TRP A 55 30.24 -11.50 -2.54
C TRP A 55 31.48 -10.89 -3.17
N THR A 56 31.33 -9.88 -4.04
CA THR A 56 32.46 -9.29 -4.78
C THR A 56 33.48 -8.62 -3.87
N VAL A 57 33.02 -7.95 -2.80
CA VAL A 57 33.91 -7.30 -1.81
C VAL A 57 34.73 -8.33 -1.02
N ASN A 58 34.20 -9.52 -0.77
CA ASN A 58 34.93 -10.58 -0.07
C ASN A 58 35.81 -11.45 -1.01
N HIS A 59 35.87 -11.12 -2.32
CA HIS A 59 36.69 -11.81 -3.32
C HIS A 59 37.49 -10.80 -4.18
N MET A 60 37.99 -9.74 -3.56
CA MET A 60 38.76 -8.69 -4.28
C MET A 60 40.09 -9.19 -4.88
N ASP A 61 40.55 -10.35 -4.46
CA ASP A 61 41.67 -11.07 -5.06
C ASP A 61 41.36 -11.52 -6.48
N ILE A 62 40.10 -11.79 -6.82
CA ILE A 62 39.65 -12.30 -8.13
C ILE A 62 38.87 -11.23 -8.89
N VAL A 63 38.09 -10.39 -8.18
CA VAL A 63 37.19 -9.42 -8.76
C VAL A 63 37.88 -8.05 -8.94
N PRO A 64 37.92 -7.49 -10.15
CA PRO A 64 38.51 -6.17 -10.38
C PRO A 64 37.76 -5.06 -9.61
N ASP A 65 38.48 -4.04 -9.12
CA ASP A 65 37.91 -2.89 -8.40
C ASP A 65 36.77 -2.20 -9.18
N MET A 66 36.90 -2.08 -10.49
CA MET A 66 35.87 -1.50 -11.34
C MET A 66 34.55 -2.28 -11.29
N VAL A 67 34.58 -3.60 -11.22
CA VAL A 67 33.40 -4.46 -11.12
C VAL A 67 32.72 -4.25 -9.74
N ASN A 68 33.52 -4.18 -8.67
CA ASN A 68 33.02 -3.86 -7.33
C ASN A 68 32.31 -2.51 -7.30
N ARG A 69 32.88 -1.45 -7.89
CA ARG A 69 32.28 -0.12 -7.94
C ARG A 69 30.99 -0.09 -8.74
N ILE A 70 30.96 -0.74 -9.90
CA ILE A 70 29.74 -0.84 -10.72
C ILE A 70 28.63 -1.60 -9.98
N ALA A 71 28.96 -2.72 -9.33
CA ALA A 71 28.00 -3.49 -8.55
C ALA A 71 27.40 -2.67 -7.41
N HIS A 72 28.25 -1.92 -6.66
CA HIS A 72 27.80 -1.04 -5.60
C HIS A 72 26.99 0.14 -6.12
N LEU A 73 27.35 0.71 -7.26
CA LEU A 73 26.56 1.76 -7.90
C LEU A 73 25.14 1.27 -8.21
N LEU A 74 25.01 0.10 -8.83
CA LEU A 74 23.70 -0.49 -9.14
C LEU A 74 22.92 -0.79 -7.86
N PHE A 75 23.56 -1.33 -6.85
CA PHE A 75 22.96 -1.57 -5.54
C PHE A 75 22.38 -0.29 -4.91
N PHE A 76 23.18 0.78 -4.80
CA PHE A 76 22.77 2.04 -4.20
C PHE A 76 21.64 2.70 -5.00
N LEU A 77 21.71 2.71 -6.32
CA LEU A 77 20.65 3.26 -7.18
C LEU A 77 19.32 2.50 -7.01
N LEU A 78 19.37 1.17 -6.94
CA LEU A 78 18.18 0.34 -6.75
C LEU A 78 17.60 0.48 -5.35
N MET A 79 18.44 0.63 -4.32
CA MET A 79 17.99 0.89 -2.94
C MET A 79 17.32 2.26 -2.82
N ASP A 80 17.93 3.31 -3.35
CA ASP A 80 17.33 4.65 -3.37
C ASP A 80 16.00 4.65 -4.14
N LEU A 81 15.96 3.98 -5.29
CA LEU A 81 14.73 3.84 -6.08
C LEU A 81 13.63 3.10 -5.30
N THR A 82 13.97 2.04 -4.56
CA THR A 82 13.03 1.32 -3.69
C THR A 82 12.45 2.25 -2.63
N ILE A 83 13.26 3.10 -1.99
CA ILE A 83 12.83 4.07 -0.96
C ILE A 83 11.88 5.10 -1.57
N ILE A 84 12.22 5.66 -2.73
CA ILE A 84 11.41 6.66 -3.45
C ILE A 84 10.05 6.09 -3.82
N ILE A 85 10.03 4.90 -4.45
CA ILE A 85 8.78 4.24 -4.88
C ILE A 85 7.92 3.87 -3.68
N THR A 86 8.51 3.34 -2.61
CA THR A 86 7.79 3.01 -1.37
C THR A 86 7.15 4.23 -0.75
N THR A 87 7.89 5.34 -0.73
CA THR A 87 7.35 6.60 -0.21
C THR A 87 6.20 7.10 -1.08
N ALA A 88 6.34 7.05 -2.40
CA ALA A 88 5.28 7.43 -3.34
C ALA A 88 4.04 6.54 -3.17
N TYR A 89 4.22 5.22 -3.03
CA TYR A 89 3.14 4.27 -2.72
C TYR A 89 2.44 4.63 -1.42
N THR A 90 3.21 4.85 -0.33
CA THR A 90 2.65 5.18 1.00
C THR A 90 1.84 6.48 0.96
N PHE A 91 2.32 7.50 0.27
CA PHE A 91 1.58 8.75 0.11
C PHE A 91 0.34 8.57 -0.77
N ASP A 92 0.37 7.77 -1.82
CA ASP A 92 -0.83 7.50 -2.63
C ASP A 92 -1.88 6.73 -1.83
N GLU A 93 -1.47 5.71 -1.09
CA GLU A 93 -2.36 4.88 -0.27
C GLU A 93 -2.99 5.65 0.89
N LEU A 94 -2.21 6.49 1.58
CA LEU A 94 -2.71 7.28 2.71
C LEU A 94 -3.54 8.51 2.28
N LEU A 95 -3.25 9.12 1.13
CA LEU A 95 -3.78 10.43 0.74
C LEU A 95 -4.55 10.44 -0.57
N GLY A 96 -4.40 9.42 -1.40
CA GLY A 96 -4.88 9.45 -2.77
C GLY A 96 -4.23 10.59 -3.57
N PHE A 97 -2.92 10.71 -3.52
CA PHE A 97 -2.14 11.73 -4.23
C PHE A 97 -2.17 11.53 -5.76
N ARG A 98 -3.30 11.74 -6.39
CA ARG A 98 -3.41 11.70 -7.86
C ARG A 98 -2.97 13.00 -8.56
N LYS A 99 -2.56 14.02 -7.83
CA LYS A 99 -2.10 15.29 -8.45
C LYS A 99 -0.64 15.17 -8.85
N LYS A 100 -0.33 15.28 -10.14
CA LYS A 100 1.04 15.26 -10.72
C LYS A 100 2.04 16.13 -9.96
N ARG A 101 1.61 17.24 -9.35
CA ARG A 101 2.47 18.15 -8.55
C ARG A 101 3.09 17.47 -7.32
N HIS A 102 2.38 16.55 -6.66
CA HIS A 102 2.90 15.88 -5.45
C HIS A 102 3.95 14.83 -5.79
N ILE A 103 3.75 14.10 -6.89
CA ILE A 103 4.76 13.16 -7.42
C ILE A 103 6.04 13.91 -7.78
N LEU A 104 5.93 15.12 -8.35
CA LEU A 104 7.07 15.96 -8.69
C LEU A 104 7.86 16.37 -7.42
N TYR A 105 7.18 16.82 -6.36
CA TYR A 105 7.85 17.21 -5.11
C TYR A 105 8.57 16.05 -4.42
N LEU A 106 8.05 14.82 -4.52
CA LEU A 106 8.73 13.62 -4.04
C LEU A 106 9.87 13.20 -4.97
N GLY A 107 9.73 13.40 -6.28
CA GLY A 107 10.72 12.99 -7.27
C GLY A 107 11.99 13.85 -7.24
N ILE A 108 11.90 15.16 -6.98
CA ILE A 108 13.06 16.06 -7.02
C ILE A 108 14.18 15.66 -6.04
N PRO A 109 13.92 15.45 -4.73
CA PRO A 109 14.98 15.00 -3.82
C PRO A 109 15.55 13.63 -4.22
N GLY A 110 14.71 12.73 -4.73
CA GLY A 110 15.15 11.44 -5.22
C GLY A 110 16.08 11.54 -6.42
N MET A 111 15.78 12.37 -7.40
CA MET A 111 16.66 12.61 -8.56
C MET A 111 18.00 13.19 -8.11
N ILE A 112 17.98 14.11 -7.13
CA ILE A 112 19.21 14.66 -6.55
C ILE A 112 20.03 13.56 -5.86
N SER A 113 19.40 12.68 -5.07
CA SER A 113 20.06 11.55 -4.43
C SER A 113 20.72 10.63 -5.44
N LEU A 114 19.98 10.18 -6.46
CA LEU A 114 20.51 9.32 -7.50
C LEU A 114 21.73 9.95 -8.23
N LEU A 115 21.67 11.26 -8.50
CA LEU A 115 22.80 11.99 -9.08
C LEU A 115 24.01 12.02 -8.14
N LEU A 116 23.80 12.32 -6.84
CA LEU A 116 24.86 12.34 -5.85
C LEU A 116 25.50 10.98 -5.63
N VAL A 117 24.73 9.90 -5.65
CA VAL A 117 25.25 8.53 -5.61
C VAL A 117 26.18 8.26 -6.80
N CYS A 118 25.76 8.66 -8.01
CA CYS A 118 26.60 8.49 -9.21
C CYS A 118 27.91 9.29 -9.10
N LEU A 119 27.87 10.53 -8.62
CA LEU A 119 29.05 11.38 -8.48
C LEU A 119 29.99 10.89 -7.37
N GLY A 120 29.45 10.29 -6.31
CA GLY A 120 30.20 9.84 -5.14
C GLY A 120 30.84 8.47 -5.26
N ILE A 121 30.55 7.70 -6.32
CA ILE A 121 31.03 6.31 -6.43
C ILE A 121 32.56 6.19 -6.45
N GLY A 122 33.25 7.23 -6.90
CA GLY A 122 34.71 7.29 -6.92
C GLY A 122 35.36 7.34 -5.53
N ASP A 123 34.65 7.84 -4.51
CA ASP A 123 35.12 7.90 -3.11
C ASP A 123 34.81 6.61 -2.32
N LEU A 124 34.24 5.61 -2.94
CA LEU A 124 33.91 4.35 -2.26
C LEU A 124 35.19 3.63 -1.82
N ARG A 125 35.22 3.28 -0.54
CA ARG A 125 36.34 2.56 0.11
C ARG A 125 35.82 1.23 0.64
N PHE A 126 36.61 0.19 0.47
CA PHE A 126 36.34 -1.13 1.00
C PHE A 126 37.19 -1.34 2.26
N ILE A 127 36.53 -1.64 3.37
CA ILE A 127 37.13 -1.72 4.71
C ILE A 127 36.97 -3.15 5.22
N GLU A 128 38.05 -3.69 5.76
CA GLU A 128 38.03 -5.00 6.41
C GLU A 128 37.41 -4.89 7.80
N GLY A 129 36.29 -5.56 8.02
CA GLY A 129 35.65 -5.69 9.33
C GLY A 129 36.06 -6.98 10.02
N ALA A 130 35.57 -7.17 11.25
CA ALA A 130 35.84 -8.38 12.00
C ALA A 130 35.22 -9.64 11.43
N ALA A 131 34.07 -9.50 10.78
CA ALA A 131 33.31 -10.61 10.19
C ALA A 131 33.35 -10.64 8.67
N THR A 132 33.35 -9.49 8.01
CA THR A 132 33.29 -9.37 6.54
C THR A 132 33.79 -8.01 6.09
N TRP A 133 34.21 -7.91 4.83
CA TRP A 133 34.46 -6.62 4.20
C TRP A 133 33.17 -5.87 3.96
N TYR A 134 33.20 -4.56 4.09
CA TYR A 134 32.08 -3.67 3.84
C TYR A 134 32.51 -2.39 3.12
N SER A 135 31.57 -1.71 2.50
CA SER A 135 31.82 -0.47 1.77
C SER A 135 31.42 0.75 2.58
N MET A 136 32.27 1.80 2.56
CA MET A 136 32.00 3.12 3.12
C MET A 136 32.43 4.20 2.14
N GLY A 137 31.74 5.34 2.19
CA GLY A 137 32.07 6.47 1.31
C GLY A 137 30.87 7.41 1.15
N PHE A 138 31.06 8.45 0.34
CA PHE A 138 30.05 9.49 0.14
C PHE A 138 28.70 8.91 -0.33
N SER A 139 28.68 7.97 -1.29
CA SER A 139 27.44 7.35 -1.79
C SER A 139 26.65 6.61 -0.69
N VAL A 140 27.34 5.96 0.27
CA VAL A 140 26.69 5.29 1.41
C VAL A 140 25.97 6.31 2.30
N TYR A 141 26.63 7.44 2.61
CA TYR A 141 26.04 8.50 3.44
C TYR A 141 24.87 9.18 2.71
N VAL A 142 24.93 9.32 1.39
CA VAL A 142 23.80 9.83 0.59
C VAL A 142 22.59 8.90 0.72
N CYS A 143 22.76 7.58 0.61
CA CYS A 143 21.67 6.61 0.81
C CYS A 143 21.07 6.72 2.21
N TYR A 144 21.90 6.84 3.26
CA TYR A 144 21.42 7.03 4.64
C TYR A 144 20.62 8.33 4.79
N ALA A 145 21.10 9.42 4.21
CA ALA A 145 20.40 10.71 4.20
C ALA A 145 19.05 10.61 3.47
N THR A 146 19.00 9.87 2.36
CA THR A 146 17.78 9.61 1.60
C THR A 146 16.74 8.86 2.42
N ILE A 147 17.15 7.81 3.14
CA ILE A 147 16.27 7.06 4.06
C ILE A 147 15.68 8.01 5.12
N ILE A 148 16.54 8.80 5.78
CA ILE A 148 16.12 9.72 6.85
C ILE A 148 15.15 10.78 6.30
N LEU A 149 15.45 11.35 5.14
CA LEU A 149 14.62 12.39 4.51
C LEU A 149 13.23 11.85 4.17
N TYR A 150 13.16 10.74 3.46
CA TYR A 150 11.89 10.21 2.97
C TYR A 150 11.03 9.60 4.08
N TYR A 151 11.60 8.80 4.97
CA TYR A 151 10.82 8.23 6.07
C TYR A 151 10.52 9.27 7.16
N GLY A 152 11.40 10.26 7.35
CA GLY A 152 11.10 11.44 8.18
C GLY A 152 9.91 12.23 7.65
N ALA A 153 9.83 12.42 6.32
CA ALA A 153 8.69 13.07 5.69
C ALA A 153 7.39 12.27 5.86
N VAL A 154 7.43 10.94 5.69
CA VAL A 154 6.27 10.06 5.93
C VAL A 154 5.85 10.13 7.40
N LEU A 155 6.80 10.02 8.34
CA LEU A 155 6.55 10.09 9.78
C LEU A 155 5.89 11.41 10.18
N TYR A 156 6.47 12.54 9.75
CA TYR A 156 5.90 13.87 9.98
C TYR A 156 4.47 13.96 9.47
N PHE A 157 4.23 13.44 8.28
CA PHE A 157 2.92 13.47 7.67
C PHE A 157 1.90 12.62 8.42
N VAL A 158 2.25 11.37 8.76
CA VAL A 158 1.39 10.44 9.51
C VAL A 158 1.03 11.02 10.87
N ILE A 159 2.01 11.55 11.63
CA ILE A 159 1.77 12.17 12.93
C ILE A 159 0.86 13.41 12.80
N SER A 160 1.14 14.28 11.82
CA SER A 160 0.36 15.52 11.61
C SER A 160 -1.08 15.25 11.22
N ARG A 161 -1.36 14.12 10.56
CA ARG A 161 -2.69 13.75 10.06
C ARG A 161 -3.31 12.52 10.72
N ARG A 162 -2.73 12.00 11.81
CA ARG A 162 -3.16 10.78 12.49
C ARG A 162 -4.66 10.71 12.85
N ARG A 163 -5.30 11.87 13.07
CA ARG A 163 -6.74 11.95 13.40
C ARG A 163 -7.65 11.70 12.20
N PHE A 164 -7.12 11.77 10.99
CA PHE A 164 -7.88 11.65 9.74
C PHE A 164 -7.54 10.38 8.95
N LEU A 165 -6.59 9.60 9.44
CA LEU A 165 -6.14 8.36 8.83
C LEU A 165 -6.72 7.16 9.60
N PRO A 166 -7.04 6.04 8.94
CA PRO A 166 -7.43 4.79 9.59
C PRO A 166 -6.32 4.31 10.55
N LYS A 167 -6.72 3.85 11.74
CA LYS A 167 -5.76 3.48 12.81
C LYS A 167 -4.84 2.32 12.40
N ASP A 168 -5.38 1.34 11.70
CA ASP A 168 -4.67 0.19 11.15
C ASP A 168 -3.60 0.62 10.16
N LYS A 169 -3.92 1.49 9.20
CA LYS A 169 -2.95 2.05 8.23
C LYS A 169 -1.86 2.89 8.91
N VAL A 170 -2.24 3.68 9.92
CA VAL A 170 -1.27 4.45 10.72
C VAL A 170 -0.32 3.51 11.44
N LEU A 171 -0.85 2.47 12.12
CA LEU A 171 -0.04 1.52 12.86
C LEU A 171 0.90 0.73 11.94
N GLY A 172 0.40 0.22 10.80
CA GLY A 172 1.20 -0.46 9.80
C GLY A 172 2.35 0.42 9.29
N THR A 173 2.04 1.66 8.87
CA THR A 173 3.08 2.59 8.37
C THR A 173 4.12 2.93 9.45
N LEU A 174 3.70 3.17 10.70
CA LEU A 174 4.61 3.46 11.80
C LEU A 174 5.51 2.27 12.12
N SER A 175 5.00 1.03 12.09
CA SER A 175 5.81 -0.17 12.34
C SER A 175 6.94 -0.31 11.30
N PHE A 176 6.67 -0.04 10.02
CA PHE A 176 7.71 -0.06 8.98
C PHE A 176 8.77 1.03 9.20
N ILE A 177 8.39 2.24 9.59
CA ILE A 177 9.33 3.32 9.87
C ILE A 177 10.23 2.96 11.08
N VAL A 178 9.65 2.37 12.12
CA VAL A 178 10.41 1.92 13.30
C VAL A 178 11.41 0.82 12.92
N ILE A 179 10.98 -0.19 12.16
CA ILE A 179 11.87 -1.27 11.69
C ILE A 179 12.99 -0.69 10.83
N ALA A 180 12.69 0.21 9.89
CA ALA A 180 13.69 0.89 9.07
C ALA A 180 14.70 1.65 9.93
N GLY A 181 14.23 2.40 10.93
CA GLY A 181 15.07 3.15 11.84
C GLY A 181 16.00 2.24 12.66
N VAL A 182 15.48 1.13 13.19
CA VAL A 182 16.29 0.14 13.93
C VAL A 182 17.38 -0.46 13.03
N ILE A 183 17.03 -0.88 11.81
CA ILE A 183 18.01 -1.43 10.86
C ILE A 183 19.06 -0.39 10.49
N LEU A 184 18.65 0.87 10.24
CA LEU A 184 19.56 1.96 9.91
C LEU A 184 20.55 2.21 11.05
N VAL A 185 20.10 2.23 12.31
CA VAL A 185 20.94 2.41 13.48
C VAL A 185 21.95 1.25 13.62
N ILE A 186 21.47 0.00 13.51
CA ILE A 186 22.35 -1.18 13.58
C ILE A 186 23.38 -1.14 12.44
N GLN A 187 22.96 -0.84 11.21
CA GLN A 187 23.84 -0.77 10.05
C GLN A 187 24.88 0.35 10.15
N THR A 188 24.54 1.46 10.84
CA THR A 188 25.48 2.57 11.06
C THR A 188 26.52 2.23 12.15
N ILE A 189 26.12 1.52 13.21
CA ILE A 189 27.01 1.12 14.32
C ILE A 189 27.87 -0.10 13.92
N PHE A 190 27.27 -1.05 13.21
CA PHE A 190 27.87 -2.30 12.79
C PHE A 190 27.77 -2.49 11.27
N PRO A 191 28.54 -1.73 10.46
CA PRO A 191 28.40 -1.77 8.99
C PRO A 191 28.70 -3.14 8.38
N GLU A 192 29.47 -3.97 9.08
CA GLU A 192 29.79 -5.34 8.67
C GLU A 192 28.61 -6.33 8.81
N VAL A 193 27.56 -5.97 9.57
CA VAL A 193 26.36 -6.80 9.73
C VAL A 193 25.38 -6.53 8.59
N LEU A 194 25.61 -7.07 7.43
CA LEU A 194 24.89 -6.83 6.18
C LEU A 194 23.35 -7.06 6.27
N LEU A 195 22.64 -6.18 6.98
CA LEU A 195 21.17 -6.25 7.20
C LEU A 195 20.34 -5.54 6.13
N THR A 196 20.98 -4.93 5.14
CA THR A 196 20.38 -4.10 4.11
C THR A 196 19.24 -4.81 3.33
N ALA A 197 19.38 -6.12 3.08
CA ALA A 197 18.37 -6.92 2.39
C ALA A 197 17.10 -7.17 3.23
N ILE A 198 17.19 -7.16 4.55
CA ILE A 198 16.04 -7.47 5.43
C ILE A 198 14.95 -6.43 5.29
N PHE A 199 15.33 -5.15 5.28
CA PHE A 199 14.36 -4.06 5.28
C PHE A 199 13.45 -4.08 4.03
N PRO A 200 13.96 -4.06 2.79
CA PRO A 200 13.11 -4.12 1.61
C PRO A 200 12.27 -5.41 1.53
N THR A 201 12.79 -6.52 2.11
CA THR A 201 12.04 -7.79 2.16
C THR A 201 10.84 -7.70 3.11
N ILE A 202 11.03 -7.22 4.34
CA ILE A 202 9.94 -7.04 5.31
C ILE A 202 8.94 -6.00 4.81
N LEU A 203 9.43 -4.92 4.21
CA LEU A 203 8.60 -3.87 3.66
C LEU A 203 7.68 -4.42 2.54
N LEU A 204 8.25 -5.11 1.56
CA LEU A 204 7.50 -5.69 0.46
C LEU A 204 6.49 -6.75 0.94
N LEU A 205 6.90 -7.60 1.90
CA LEU A 205 6.03 -8.60 2.52
C LEU A 205 4.85 -7.92 3.25
N GLY A 206 5.11 -6.88 4.03
CA GLY A 206 4.08 -6.17 4.76
C GLY A 206 3.10 -5.44 3.82
N ILE A 207 3.60 -4.74 2.81
CA ILE A 207 2.73 -4.12 1.80
C ILE A 207 1.88 -5.18 1.10
N TYR A 208 2.48 -6.33 0.74
CA TYR A 208 1.76 -7.42 0.11
C TYR A 208 0.64 -7.97 1.01
N ILE A 209 0.93 -8.23 2.29
CA ILE A 209 -0.06 -8.80 3.23
C ILE A 209 -1.16 -7.79 3.56
N ASP A 210 -0.80 -6.57 3.91
CA ASP A 210 -1.73 -5.60 4.50
C ASP A 210 -2.55 -4.83 3.46
N PHE A 211 -1.99 -4.61 2.26
CA PHE A 211 -2.61 -3.71 1.27
C PHE A 211 -2.89 -4.37 -0.07
N GLU A 212 -1.98 -5.22 -0.56
CA GLU A 212 -2.02 -5.72 -1.93
C GLU A 212 -2.36 -7.21 -2.03
N ASN A 213 -2.74 -7.86 -0.92
CA ASN A 213 -3.08 -9.29 -0.94
C ASN A 213 -4.30 -9.56 -1.85
N PRO A 214 -4.12 -10.25 -2.99
CA PRO A 214 -5.21 -10.49 -3.93
C PRO A 214 -6.35 -11.32 -3.33
N ALA A 215 -6.06 -12.20 -2.36
CA ALA A 215 -7.08 -13.01 -1.70
C ALA A 215 -7.99 -12.15 -0.82
N ILE A 216 -7.43 -11.19 -0.07
CA ILE A 216 -8.20 -10.25 0.75
C ILE A 216 -9.02 -9.33 -0.14
N ARG A 217 -8.42 -8.76 -1.20
CA ARG A 217 -9.13 -7.92 -2.16
C ARG A 217 -10.28 -8.67 -2.83
N LYS A 218 -10.07 -9.94 -3.18
CA LYS A 218 -11.10 -10.80 -3.76
C LYS A 218 -12.23 -11.09 -2.76
N LEU A 219 -11.90 -11.34 -1.49
CA LEU A 219 -12.90 -11.52 -0.43
C LEU A 219 -13.76 -10.27 -0.27
N THR A 220 -13.14 -9.10 -0.25
CA THR A 220 -13.87 -7.80 -0.20
C THR A 220 -14.79 -7.64 -1.41
N MET A 221 -14.31 -7.95 -2.63
CA MET A 221 -15.16 -7.91 -3.83
C MET A 221 -16.38 -8.85 -3.71
N TYR A 222 -16.17 -10.08 -3.24
CA TYR A 222 -17.29 -11.02 -3.08
C TYR A 222 -18.28 -10.55 -2.01
N THR A 223 -17.80 -9.95 -0.93
CA THR A 223 -18.67 -9.36 0.10
C THR A 223 -19.52 -8.22 -0.50
N ASP A 224 -18.92 -7.35 -1.31
CA ASP A 224 -19.62 -6.25 -1.98
C ASP A 224 -20.64 -6.78 -3.01
N GLU A 225 -20.28 -7.77 -3.81
CA GLU A 225 -21.16 -8.43 -4.78
C GLU A 225 -22.34 -9.14 -4.07
N MET A 226 -22.08 -9.80 -2.94
CA MET A 226 -23.14 -10.42 -2.12
C MET A 226 -24.08 -9.36 -1.57
N ALA A 227 -23.56 -8.25 -1.04
CA ALA A 227 -24.39 -7.14 -0.53
C ALA A 227 -25.28 -6.55 -1.64
N ASP A 228 -24.71 -6.30 -2.82
CA ASP A 228 -25.46 -5.83 -4.01
C ASP A 228 -26.52 -6.86 -4.46
N GLY A 229 -26.19 -8.17 -4.37
CA GLY A 229 -27.10 -9.27 -4.67
C GLY A 229 -28.29 -9.34 -3.70
N PHE A 230 -28.03 -9.28 -2.38
CA PHE A 230 -29.08 -9.23 -1.36
C PHE A 230 -29.99 -8.02 -1.51
N ALA A 231 -29.42 -6.85 -1.73
CA ALA A 231 -30.18 -5.64 -1.98
C ALA A 231 -31.07 -5.78 -3.21
N THR A 232 -30.57 -6.38 -4.30
CA THR A 232 -31.35 -6.64 -5.52
C THR A 232 -32.47 -7.65 -5.29
N MET A 233 -32.26 -8.68 -4.47
CA MET A 233 -33.31 -9.64 -4.11
C MET A 233 -34.44 -8.97 -3.34
N VAL A 234 -34.12 -8.08 -2.41
CA VAL A 234 -35.12 -7.31 -1.66
C VAL A 234 -35.87 -6.34 -2.59
N GLU A 235 -35.11 -5.64 -3.48
CA GLU A 235 -35.72 -4.75 -4.49
C GLU A 235 -36.70 -5.49 -5.42
N SER A 236 -36.43 -6.72 -5.78
CA SER A 236 -37.29 -7.51 -6.69
C SER A 236 -38.67 -7.82 -6.12
N ARG A 237 -38.84 -7.74 -4.78
CA ARG A 237 -40.15 -7.86 -4.11
C ARG A 237 -40.97 -6.55 -4.17
N ASP A 238 -40.32 -5.43 -4.41
CA ASP A 238 -40.95 -4.10 -4.46
C ASP A 238 -41.18 -3.72 -5.93
N ASN A 239 -42.39 -3.89 -6.42
CA ASN A 239 -42.78 -3.72 -7.82
C ASN A 239 -42.49 -2.31 -8.39
N ASN A 240 -42.14 -1.33 -7.56
CA ASN A 240 -42.02 0.07 -7.96
C ASN A 240 -40.57 0.50 -8.31
N THR A 241 -39.56 -0.37 -8.20
CA THR A 241 -38.17 0.11 -8.07
C THR A 241 -37.13 -0.49 -9.03
N GLY A 242 -37.51 -1.01 -10.19
CA GLY A 242 -36.55 -1.61 -11.15
C GLY A 242 -35.27 -0.75 -11.36
N GLY A 243 -34.12 -1.25 -10.86
CA GLY A 243 -32.82 -0.61 -10.99
C GLY A 243 -32.59 0.60 -10.05
N HIS A 244 -33.42 0.79 -9.02
CA HIS A 244 -33.26 1.86 -8.04
C HIS A 244 -31.93 1.75 -7.28
N ILE A 245 -31.53 0.57 -6.84
CA ILE A 245 -30.31 0.31 -6.10
C ILE A 245 -29.07 0.76 -6.89
N LYS A 246 -28.99 0.40 -8.18
CA LYS A 246 -27.87 0.83 -9.04
C LYS A 246 -27.81 2.35 -9.20
N ARG A 247 -28.99 2.99 -9.37
CA ARG A 247 -29.05 4.46 -9.46
C ARG A 247 -28.66 5.13 -8.15
N THR A 248 -29.14 4.62 -7.01
CA THR A 248 -28.80 5.14 -5.68
C THR A 248 -27.29 5.06 -5.44
N LYS A 249 -26.67 3.92 -5.69
CA LYS A 249 -25.21 3.74 -5.58
C LYS A 249 -24.45 4.73 -6.48
N ALA A 250 -24.91 4.93 -7.73
CA ALA A 250 -24.32 5.86 -8.67
C ALA A 250 -24.44 7.33 -8.18
N TYR A 251 -25.61 7.73 -7.69
CA TYR A 251 -25.83 9.10 -7.15
C TYR A 251 -24.99 9.36 -5.90
N VAL A 252 -24.95 8.41 -4.96
CA VAL A 252 -24.12 8.52 -3.76
C VAL A 252 -22.65 8.64 -4.14
N THR A 253 -22.18 7.83 -5.10
CA THR A 253 -20.80 7.89 -5.61
C THR A 253 -20.48 9.26 -6.22
N LEU A 254 -21.36 9.77 -7.08
CA LEU A 254 -21.18 11.08 -7.72
C LEU A 254 -21.13 12.21 -6.68
N MET A 255 -22.09 12.19 -5.73
CA MET A 255 -22.22 13.22 -4.68
C MET A 255 -21.00 13.24 -3.77
N LEU A 256 -20.57 12.09 -3.24
CA LEU A 256 -19.42 11.99 -2.35
C LEU A 256 -18.10 12.39 -3.05
N ASN A 257 -17.90 12.00 -4.30
CA ASN A 257 -16.74 12.41 -5.08
C ASN A 257 -16.71 13.93 -5.33
N LYS A 258 -17.87 14.54 -5.57
CA LYS A 258 -17.99 15.99 -5.73
C LYS A 258 -17.73 16.72 -4.41
N MET A 259 -18.34 16.28 -3.31
CA MET A 259 -18.18 16.86 -1.96
C MET A 259 -16.73 16.77 -1.48
N ARG A 260 -16.01 15.68 -1.76
CA ARG A 260 -14.58 15.53 -1.42
C ARG A 260 -13.69 16.62 -2.03
N GLY A 261 -14.08 17.17 -3.16
CA GLY A 261 -13.39 18.30 -3.80
C GLY A 261 -13.45 19.59 -2.99
N ASP A 262 -14.47 19.74 -2.13
CA ASP A 262 -14.67 20.92 -1.29
C ASP A 262 -13.83 20.83 0.01
N SER A 263 -13.24 21.95 0.40
CA SER A 263 -12.40 22.05 1.61
C SER A 263 -13.18 21.76 2.89
N CYS A 264 -14.47 22.09 2.92
CA CYS A 264 -15.35 21.89 4.07
C CYS A 264 -15.52 20.41 4.44
N TYR A 265 -15.66 19.55 3.43
CA TYR A 265 -15.91 18.11 3.62
C TYR A 265 -14.66 17.26 3.61
N ARG A 266 -13.52 17.78 3.16
CA ARG A 266 -12.25 17.03 3.00
C ARG A 266 -11.78 16.37 4.29
N ARG A 267 -12.14 16.91 5.46
CA ARG A 267 -11.75 16.38 6.76
C ARG A 267 -12.54 15.12 7.16
N VAL A 268 -13.79 15.01 6.71
CA VAL A 268 -14.70 13.91 7.07
C VAL A 268 -14.68 12.83 5.99
N LEU A 269 -14.66 13.23 4.71
CA LEU A 269 -14.73 12.32 3.58
C LEU A 269 -13.34 11.76 3.25
N SER A 270 -12.83 10.87 4.12
CA SER A 270 -11.68 10.04 3.78
C SER A 270 -12.04 9.08 2.62
N ARG A 271 -11.03 8.52 1.95
CA ARG A 271 -11.25 7.56 0.86
C ARG A 271 -12.02 6.33 1.36
N ASP A 272 -11.61 5.82 2.52
CA ASP A 272 -12.23 4.65 3.13
C ASP A 272 -13.68 4.93 3.55
N TYR A 273 -13.93 6.08 4.18
CA TYR A 273 -15.29 6.49 4.53
C TYR A 273 -16.20 6.57 3.30
N ILE A 274 -15.71 7.17 2.21
CA ILE A 274 -16.45 7.23 0.94
C ILE A 274 -16.75 5.82 0.41
N THR A 275 -15.78 4.93 0.43
CA THR A 275 -15.95 3.54 -0.02
C THR A 275 -16.98 2.81 0.83
N HIS A 276 -16.91 2.94 2.16
CA HIS A 276 -17.90 2.32 3.05
C HIS A 276 -19.31 2.84 2.82
N VAL A 277 -19.49 4.15 2.62
CA VAL A 277 -20.82 4.73 2.35
C VAL A 277 -21.36 4.28 0.99
N ILE A 278 -20.51 4.21 -0.04
CA ILE A 278 -20.90 3.72 -1.37
C ILE A 278 -21.34 2.25 -1.31
N ASN A 279 -20.63 1.42 -0.55
CA ASN A 279 -20.94 -0.01 -0.41
C ASN A 279 -22.16 -0.26 0.51
N ALA A 280 -22.40 0.62 1.47
CA ALA A 280 -23.60 0.56 2.33
C ALA A 280 -24.87 1.10 1.63
N ALA A 281 -24.73 1.99 0.66
CA ALA A 281 -25.89 2.62 0.01
C ALA A 281 -26.92 1.64 -0.58
N PRO A 282 -26.52 0.50 -1.20
CA PRO A 282 -27.46 -0.52 -1.66
C PRO A 282 -28.32 -1.13 -0.55
N LEU A 283 -27.79 -1.19 0.66
CA LEU A 283 -28.42 -1.89 1.80
C LEU A 283 -29.44 -1.05 2.57
N HIS A 284 -29.67 0.22 2.17
CA HIS A 284 -30.57 1.14 2.90
C HIS A 284 -31.99 0.60 3.07
N ASP A 285 -32.45 -0.22 2.13
CA ASP A 285 -33.79 -0.80 2.08
C ASP A 285 -33.85 -2.30 2.42
N VAL A 286 -32.71 -2.91 2.85
CA VAL A 286 -32.63 -4.36 3.12
C VAL A 286 -33.67 -4.83 4.14
N GLY A 287 -34.06 -3.99 5.09
CA GLY A 287 -35.08 -4.28 6.09
C GLY A 287 -36.50 -4.46 5.54
N LYS A 288 -36.77 -4.07 4.27
CA LYS A 288 -38.03 -4.39 3.60
C LYS A 288 -38.30 -5.89 3.49
N ILE A 289 -37.29 -6.74 3.67
CA ILE A 289 -37.45 -8.19 3.71
C ILE A 289 -38.39 -8.63 4.86
N ALA A 290 -38.44 -7.86 5.95
CA ALA A 290 -39.30 -8.11 7.09
C ALA A 290 -40.70 -7.52 6.93
N THR A 291 -40.96 -6.73 5.88
CA THR A 291 -42.24 -6.12 5.62
C THR A 291 -43.18 -7.11 4.94
N PRO A 292 -44.44 -7.32 5.42
CA PRO A 292 -45.38 -8.22 4.74
C PRO A 292 -45.71 -7.77 3.31
N ASP A 293 -45.83 -8.72 2.38
CA ASP A 293 -46.13 -8.45 0.98
C ASP A 293 -47.47 -7.68 0.78
N SER A 294 -48.45 -7.93 1.65
CA SER A 294 -49.74 -7.23 1.64
C SER A 294 -49.59 -5.71 1.86
N ILE A 295 -48.52 -5.28 2.51
CA ILE A 295 -48.18 -3.86 2.75
C ILE A 295 -47.20 -3.37 1.69
N LEU A 296 -46.15 -4.15 1.44
CA LEU A 296 -45.09 -3.78 0.49
C LEU A 296 -45.61 -3.58 -0.93
N GLN A 297 -46.52 -4.47 -1.38
CA GLN A 297 -47.08 -4.47 -2.72
C GLN A 297 -48.50 -3.93 -2.81
N LYS A 298 -48.99 -3.26 -1.75
CA LYS A 298 -50.36 -2.73 -1.69
C LYS A 298 -50.61 -1.71 -2.82
N PRO A 299 -51.59 -1.94 -3.67
CA PRO A 299 -51.97 -0.94 -4.64
C PRO A 299 -52.66 0.23 -3.98
N GLY A 300 -52.09 1.44 -4.08
CA GLY A 300 -52.64 2.66 -3.52
C GLY A 300 -51.94 3.16 -2.23
N LYS A 301 -52.60 4.01 -1.48
CA LYS A 301 -52.04 4.60 -0.25
C LYS A 301 -52.12 3.63 0.93
N LEU A 302 -51.06 3.61 1.74
CA LEU A 302 -51.06 2.90 3.02
C LEU A 302 -51.89 3.64 4.04
N THR A 303 -52.55 2.91 4.98
CA THR A 303 -53.11 3.50 6.19
C THR A 303 -52.01 3.94 7.14
N ASP A 304 -52.33 4.68 8.20
CA ASP A 304 -51.34 5.13 9.16
C ASP A 304 -50.68 3.94 9.90
N GLU A 305 -51.44 2.88 10.19
CA GLU A 305 -50.94 1.65 10.82
C GLU A 305 -50.00 0.88 9.86
N GLU A 306 -50.40 0.72 8.59
CA GLU A 306 -49.58 0.07 7.58
C GLU A 306 -48.30 0.87 7.32
N TYR A 307 -48.41 2.21 7.31
CA TYR A 307 -47.23 3.08 7.15
C TYR A 307 -46.30 2.99 8.35
N ALA A 308 -46.81 2.82 9.57
CA ALA A 308 -46.03 2.57 10.77
C ALA A 308 -45.23 1.26 10.65
N ILE A 309 -45.82 0.18 10.07
CA ILE A 309 -45.13 -1.07 9.78
C ILE A 309 -44.06 -0.87 8.70
N MET A 310 -44.40 -0.17 7.63
CA MET A 310 -43.44 0.11 6.54
C MET A 310 -42.22 0.88 7.06
N LYS A 311 -42.39 1.87 7.92
CA LYS A 311 -41.26 2.64 8.48
C LYS A 311 -40.29 1.81 9.32
N ARG A 312 -40.72 0.66 9.83
CA ARG A 312 -39.83 -0.23 10.63
C ARG A 312 -38.70 -0.83 9.83
N HIS A 313 -38.79 -0.87 8.48
CA HIS A 313 -37.71 -1.42 7.65
C HIS A 313 -36.34 -0.79 7.95
N ALA A 314 -36.27 0.50 8.31
CA ALA A 314 -35.01 1.15 8.66
C ALA A 314 -34.38 0.54 9.93
N ALA A 315 -35.18 0.28 10.97
CA ALA A 315 -34.70 -0.37 12.19
C ALA A 315 -34.42 -1.86 12.01
N ASP A 316 -35.24 -2.54 11.23
CA ASP A 316 -35.08 -3.97 10.93
C ASP A 316 -33.88 -4.19 10.01
N GLY A 317 -33.62 -3.30 9.06
CA GLY A 317 -32.40 -3.28 8.26
C GLY A 317 -31.14 -3.11 9.10
N GLY A 318 -31.17 -2.22 10.09
CA GLY A 318 -30.06 -2.07 11.04
C GLY A 318 -29.75 -3.35 11.82
N LYS A 319 -30.77 -4.14 12.19
CA LYS A 319 -30.56 -5.44 12.88
C LYS A 319 -30.02 -6.54 11.94
N ILE A 320 -30.35 -6.47 10.66
CA ILE A 320 -29.87 -7.46 9.67
C ILE A 320 -28.39 -7.26 9.36
N ILE A 321 -27.91 -5.99 9.39
CA ILE A 321 -26.55 -5.64 9.05
C ILE A 321 -25.58 -5.77 10.24
N GLN A 322 -26.06 -5.75 11.49
CA GLN A 322 -25.28 -5.98 12.71
C GLN A 322 -24.81 -7.42 12.83
#